data_db41aa3de9fae61b539f256f0bc6a57b
#
_entry.id   db41aa3de9fae61b539f256f0bc6a57b
#
_cell.length_a   1.000
_cell.length_b   1.000
_cell.length_c   1.000
_cell.angle_alpha   90.00
_cell.angle_beta   90.00
_cell.angle_gamma   90.00
#
_symmetry.space_group_name_H-M   'P 1'
#
loop_
_entity.id
_entity.type
_entity.pdbx_description
1 polymer ?
#
loop_
_entity_poly.entity_id
_entity_poly.type
_entity_poly.pdbx_seq_one_letter_code
_entity_poly.pdbx_strand_id
1 'polypeptide(L)'
;MIESGYLRALVLSLAAWLSLYLIFTWTIDPYGVSPIRLEFPRINALKPKRTDIDRILKPYEVWRYQPRTIFLGTSRANQSLDPSTLDGTRFAPAYNAAIPGGASMKMHAAYLEQYLRLDHNLRTVIVELFLPHMVGGPTPTWADFIGNTVSLFASANTLWDSLATLAYNAVSGRPIHQIERAGYFYHPNRPDPKTLFERFPSYIWSAAVHQPDRATFDQAAFDGALEIIQIARANNLELIFLIGPSHPYPDYYYDAIGAWGVIEEWLTKLSALATVYSFSQPNGWVDEPISPHMTYWYDTFHYSLAMGRGMLRSLAGAPTSGLPDNFMERLTPDRVASNIERRRAAVRRWAEANPSLVAQFEEARRKWLASEKTSH
;
A
#
# COMPACT_ATOMS: atom_id res chain seq x y z
N MET A 1 19.27 39.23 -43.22
CA MET A 1 20.24 38.12 -43.10
C MET A 1 20.77 37.90 -41.67
N ILE A 2 20.89 38.98 -40.86
CA ILE A 2 21.35 38.86 -39.46
C ILE A 2 20.34 38.09 -38.59
N GLU A 3 19.03 38.31 -38.82
CA GLU A 3 17.97 37.65 -38.03
C GLU A 3 17.93 36.11 -38.19
N SER A 4 18.21 35.61 -39.40
CA SER A 4 18.22 34.14 -39.62
C SER A 4 19.41 33.43 -38.98
N GLY A 5 20.56 34.10 -38.89
CA GLY A 5 21.74 33.58 -38.19
C GLY A 5 21.55 33.54 -36.68
N TYR A 6 20.98 34.62 -36.11
CA TYR A 6 20.67 34.64 -34.68
C TYR A 6 19.65 33.59 -34.27
N LEU A 7 18.55 33.45 -35.01
CA LEU A 7 17.54 32.46 -34.75
C LEU A 7 18.11 31.02 -34.80
N ARG A 8 18.94 30.72 -35.78
CA ARG A 8 19.64 29.42 -35.89
C ARG A 8 20.56 29.17 -34.69
N ALA A 9 21.37 30.19 -34.29
CA ALA A 9 22.24 30.08 -33.12
C ALA A 9 21.44 29.85 -31.83
N LEU A 10 20.33 30.54 -31.64
CA LEU A 10 19.44 30.40 -30.50
C LEU A 10 18.85 29.00 -30.46
N VAL A 11 18.29 28.50 -31.56
CA VAL A 11 17.69 27.14 -31.65
C VAL A 11 18.74 26.08 -31.38
N LEU A 12 19.94 26.19 -31.94
CA LEU A 12 21.03 25.24 -31.70
C LEU A 12 21.49 25.25 -30.24
N SER A 13 21.58 26.43 -29.61
CA SER A 13 21.93 26.55 -28.20
C SER A 13 20.87 25.93 -27.30
N LEU A 14 19.59 26.20 -27.55
CA LEU A 14 18.49 25.57 -26.81
C LEU A 14 18.48 24.05 -26.98
N ALA A 15 18.69 23.54 -28.20
CA ALA A 15 18.77 22.14 -28.47
C ALA A 15 19.95 21.46 -27.75
N ALA A 16 21.13 22.14 -27.72
CA ALA A 16 22.30 21.67 -26.99
C ALA A 16 22.04 21.60 -25.48
N TRP A 17 21.46 22.65 -24.89
CA TRP A 17 21.10 22.66 -23.48
C TRP A 17 20.07 21.62 -23.13
N LEU A 18 19.03 21.44 -23.94
CA LEU A 18 18.04 20.40 -23.74
C LEU A 18 18.67 19.01 -23.80
N SER A 19 19.56 18.78 -24.78
CA SER A 19 20.28 17.52 -24.91
C SER A 19 21.16 17.23 -23.69
N LEU A 20 21.92 18.21 -23.20
CA LEU A 20 22.72 18.07 -21.98
C LEU A 20 21.84 17.76 -20.75
N TYR A 21 20.72 18.47 -20.62
CA TYR A 21 19.74 18.24 -19.57
C TYR A 21 19.21 16.78 -19.61
N LEU A 22 18.75 16.33 -20.78
CA LEU A 22 18.21 14.97 -20.92
C LEU A 22 19.26 13.89 -20.69
N ILE A 23 20.50 14.08 -21.22
CA ILE A 23 21.61 13.15 -20.98
C ILE A 23 21.91 13.07 -19.48
N PHE A 24 21.98 14.21 -18.78
CA PHE A 24 22.24 14.26 -17.35
C PHE A 24 21.13 13.56 -16.56
N THR A 25 19.86 13.96 -16.72
CA THR A 25 18.75 13.40 -15.97
C THR A 25 18.55 11.92 -16.26
N TRP A 26 18.79 11.49 -17.49
CA TRP A 26 18.68 10.08 -17.86
C TRP A 26 19.84 9.24 -17.34
N THR A 27 21.05 9.79 -17.27
CA THR A 27 22.21 9.10 -16.69
C THR A 27 22.07 8.94 -15.18
N ILE A 28 21.63 9.98 -14.49
CA ILE A 28 21.40 9.93 -13.04
C ILE A 28 20.17 9.08 -12.73
N ASP A 29 19.10 9.20 -13.54
CA ASP A 29 17.87 8.45 -13.41
C ASP A 29 17.35 8.42 -11.95
N PRO A 30 16.91 9.57 -11.39
CA PRO A 30 16.62 9.71 -9.97
C PRO A 30 15.50 8.78 -9.48
N TYR A 31 14.67 8.33 -10.40
CA TYR A 31 13.50 7.48 -10.12
C TYR A 31 13.68 6.00 -10.52
N GLY A 32 14.77 5.63 -11.20
CA GLY A 32 15.02 4.29 -11.68
C GLY A 32 14.09 3.85 -12.83
N VAL A 33 13.65 4.81 -13.64
CA VAL A 33 12.67 4.61 -14.73
C VAL A 33 13.31 4.48 -16.12
N SER A 34 14.61 4.80 -16.26
CA SER A 34 15.31 4.70 -17.53
C SER A 34 15.23 3.29 -18.12
N PRO A 35 14.98 3.17 -19.45
CA PRO A 35 15.01 1.87 -20.14
C PRO A 35 16.36 1.18 -20.02
N ILE A 36 17.43 1.96 -20.09
CA ILE A 36 18.81 1.49 -19.92
C ILE A 36 19.24 1.83 -18.50
N ARG A 37 19.33 0.83 -17.64
CA ARG A 37 19.75 1.02 -16.23
C ARG A 37 21.25 1.13 -16.16
N LEU A 38 21.73 2.33 -15.95
CA LEU A 38 23.12 2.63 -15.63
C LEU A 38 23.21 2.91 -14.13
N GLU A 39 23.67 1.93 -13.36
CA GLU A 39 23.83 2.07 -11.91
C GLU A 39 25.32 2.14 -11.57
N PHE A 40 25.74 3.32 -11.12
CA PHE A 40 27.12 3.58 -10.71
C PHE A 40 27.16 3.79 -9.20
N PRO A 41 28.00 3.02 -8.46
CA PRO A 41 28.25 3.26 -7.04
C PRO A 41 28.64 4.73 -6.80
N ARG A 42 28.13 5.33 -5.71
CA ARG A 42 28.35 6.73 -5.34
C ARG A 42 27.83 7.81 -6.32
N ILE A 43 27.14 7.42 -7.37
CA ILE A 43 26.56 8.36 -8.34
C ILE A 43 25.02 8.26 -8.32
N ASN A 44 24.49 7.08 -8.61
CA ASN A 44 23.06 6.90 -8.81
C ASN A 44 22.52 5.51 -8.42
N ALA A 45 23.32 4.68 -7.75
CA ALA A 45 22.87 3.34 -7.35
C ALA A 45 21.67 3.37 -6.38
N LEU A 46 21.61 4.36 -5.49
CA LEU A 46 20.48 4.59 -4.60
C LEU A 46 19.54 5.65 -5.18
N LYS A 47 18.22 5.42 -5.06
CA LYS A 47 17.16 6.26 -5.65
C LYS A 47 16.31 6.92 -4.57
N PRO A 48 16.83 7.92 -3.80
CA PRO A 48 16.14 8.48 -2.64
C PRO A 48 14.79 9.13 -2.97
N LYS A 49 14.61 9.56 -4.22
CA LYS A 49 13.40 10.26 -4.69
C LYS A 49 12.32 9.35 -5.27
N ARG A 50 12.62 8.07 -5.43
CA ARG A 50 11.68 7.09 -6.01
C ARG A 50 10.42 6.90 -5.16
N THR A 51 10.53 7.04 -3.85
CA THR A 51 9.43 6.88 -2.90
C THR A 51 8.45 8.03 -2.91
N ASP A 52 8.92 9.23 -3.26
CA ASP A 52 8.10 10.45 -3.22
C ASP A 52 7.08 10.51 -4.38
N ILE A 53 7.23 9.62 -5.37
CA ILE A 53 6.47 9.65 -6.63
C ILE A 53 5.71 8.37 -6.95
N ASP A 54 5.39 7.54 -5.97
CA ASP A 54 4.80 6.21 -6.18
C ASP A 54 3.49 6.24 -6.99
N ARG A 55 2.65 7.27 -6.83
CA ARG A 55 1.42 7.48 -7.61
C ARG A 55 1.67 7.71 -9.11
N ILE A 56 2.85 8.24 -9.46
CA ILE A 56 3.28 8.49 -10.83
C ILE A 56 4.05 7.29 -11.36
N LEU A 57 4.93 6.77 -10.52
CA LEU A 57 5.84 5.70 -10.85
C LEU A 57 5.12 4.39 -11.15
N LYS A 58 4.16 3.99 -10.31
CA LYS A 58 3.50 2.69 -10.43
C LYS A 58 2.72 2.49 -11.72
N PRO A 59 1.91 3.44 -12.21
CA PRO A 59 1.30 3.33 -13.54
C PRO A 59 2.33 3.18 -14.67
N TYR A 60 3.42 3.96 -14.60
CA TYR A 60 4.50 3.84 -15.58
C TYR A 60 5.16 2.44 -15.55
N GLU A 61 5.41 1.90 -14.37
CA GLU A 61 6.02 0.58 -14.22
C GLU A 61 5.09 -0.57 -14.64
N VAL A 62 3.79 -0.48 -14.36
CA VAL A 62 2.79 -1.44 -14.88
C VAL A 62 2.82 -1.44 -16.42
N TRP A 63 2.80 -0.26 -17.04
CA TRP A 63 2.96 -0.14 -18.50
C TRP A 63 4.26 -0.78 -19.00
N ARG A 64 5.36 -0.58 -18.28
CA ARG A 64 6.69 -1.08 -18.68
C ARG A 64 6.87 -2.57 -18.47
N TYR A 65 6.39 -3.11 -17.35
CA TYR A 65 6.64 -4.50 -16.97
C TYR A 65 5.58 -5.48 -17.42
N GLN A 66 4.39 -5.00 -17.80
CA GLN A 66 3.27 -5.83 -18.26
C GLN A 66 3.03 -7.03 -17.34
N PRO A 67 2.78 -6.81 -16.04
CA PRO A 67 2.61 -7.89 -15.08
C PRO A 67 1.35 -8.70 -15.36
N ARG A 68 1.39 -9.99 -15.09
CA ARG A 68 0.20 -10.86 -15.11
C ARG A 68 -0.72 -10.61 -13.92
N THR A 69 -0.14 -10.24 -12.79
CA THR A 69 -0.85 -10.00 -11.52
C THR A 69 -0.45 -8.66 -10.93
N ILE A 70 -1.42 -7.86 -10.52
CA ILE A 70 -1.18 -6.65 -9.75
C ILE A 70 -1.79 -6.76 -8.34
N PHE A 71 -1.13 -6.11 -7.38
CA PHE A 71 -1.69 -5.89 -6.05
C PHE A 71 -2.19 -4.47 -5.95
N LEU A 72 -3.44 -4.29 -5.54
CA LEU A 72 -4.03 -3.02 -5.14
C LEU A 72 -4.19 -3.02 -3.62
N GLY A 73 -4.11 -1.86 -3.01
CA GLY A 73 -4.25 -1.71 -1.56
C GLY A 73 -3.60 -0.43 -1.06
N THR A 74 -3.48 -0.36 0.25
CA THR A 74 -2.93 0.79 0.98
C THR A 74 -1.43 0.61 1.28
N SER A 75 -0.91 1.40 2.22
CA SER A 75 0.46 1.24 2.74
C SER A 75 0.74 -0.17 3.28
N ARG A 76 -0.27 -0.89 3.75
CA ARG A 76 -0.15 -2.26 4.25
C ARG A 76 0.31 -3.22 3.15
N ALA A 77 -0.42 -3.26 2.04
CA ALA A 77 -0.03 -4.03 0.86
C ALA A 77 1.30 -3.52 0.28
N ASN A 78 1.46 -2.19 0.19
CA ASN A 78 2.67 -1.57 -0.37
C ASN A 78 3.95 -1.99 0.37
N GLN A 79 3.90 -2.10 1.70
CA GLN A 79 5.07 -2.40 2.53
C GLN A 79 5.31 -3.90 2.76
N SER A 80 4.30 -4.75 2.53
CA SER A 80 4.34 -6.11 3.06
C SER A 80 4.10 -7.20 2.02
N LEU A 81 3.46 -6.88 0.90
CA LEU A 81 3.25 -7.86 -0.17
C LEU A 81 4.39 -7.79 -1.19
N ASP A 82 5.34 -8.69 -1.06
CA ASP A 82 6.48 -8.84 -1.97
C ASP A 82 6.10 -9.74 -3.16
N PRO A 83 5.93 -9.18 -4.38
CA PRO A 83 5.52 -9.96 -5.54
C PRO A 83 6.48 -11.09 -5.93
N SER A 84 7.77 -10.97 -5.60
CA SER A 84 8.76 -12.01 -5.90
C SER A 84 8.44 -13.35 -5.21
N THR A 85 7.64 -13.32 -4.14
CA THR A 85 7.12 -14.51 -3.47
C THR A 85 6.26 -15.39 -4.39
N LEU A 86 5.72 -14.82 -5.45
CA LEU A 86 4.88 -15.51 -6.44
C LEU A 86 5.66 -16.01 -7.67
N ASP A 87 6.97 -15.81 -7.71
CA ASP A 87 7.81 -16.28 -8.82
C ASP A 87 7.68 -17.80 -9.00
N GLY A 88 7.56 -18.22 -10.24
CA GLY A 88 7.33 -19.64 -10.58
C GLY A 88 5.90 -20.15 -10.35
N THR A 89 4.98 -19.30 -9.89
CA THR A 89 3.56 -19.64 -9.74
C THR A 89 2.71 -19.15 -10.91
N ARG A 90 1.44 -19.52 -10.94
CA ARG A 90 0.48 -19.05 -11.97
C ARG A 90 0.23 -17.53 -11.92
N PHE A 91 0.62 -16.86 -10.85
CA PHE A 91 0.47 -15.43 -10.66
C PHE A 91 1.62 -14.61 -11.22
N ALA A 92 2.77 -15.25 -11.52
CA ALA A 92 3.94 -14.54 -12.05
C ALA A 92 3.79 -14.16 -13.54
N PRO A 93 4.40 -13.04 -13.96
CA PRO A 93 5.05 -12.03 -13.16
C PRO A 93 4.05 -11.15 -12.41
N ALA A 94 4.36 -10.78 -11.17
CA ALA A 94 3.49 -9.95 -10.34
C ALA A 94 4.14 -8.59 -10.01
N TYR A 95 3.30 -7.57 -9.78
CA TYR A 95 3.73 -6.23 -9.43
C TYR A 95 2.88 -5.64 -8.30
N ASN A 96 3.53 -4.98 -7.34
CA ASN A 96 2.83 -4.30 -6.25
C ASN A 96 2.47 -2.87 -6.65
N ALA A 97 1.24 -2.68 -7.12
CA ALA A 97 0.67 -1.39 -7.51
C ALA A 97 -0.10 -0.70 -6.36
N ALA A 98 0.02 -1.19 -5.13
CA ALA A 98 -0.63 -0.59 -3.98
C ALA A 98 -0.07 0.80 -3.67
N ILE A 99 -0.94 1.74 -3.29
CA ILE A 99 -0.61 3.16 -3.09
C ILE A 99 -0.83 3.52 -1.62
N PRO A 100 0.21 3.99 -0.90
CA PRO A 100 0.06 4.42 0.48
C PRO A 100 -0.80 5.69 0.60
N GLY A 101 -1.29 5.96 1.82
CA GLY A 101 -1.96 7.21 2.14
C GLY A 101 -3.45 7.25 1.83
N GLY A 102 -4.18 6.17 2.10
CA GLY A 102 -5.64 6.22 2.17
C GLY A 102 -6.34 6.19 0.82
N ALA A 103 -5.95 5.24 -0.02
CA ALA A 103 -6.64 4.99 -1.28
C ALA A 103 -8.09 4.51 -1.04
N SER A 104 -9.07 5.20 -1.60
CA SER A 104 -10.46 4.72 -1.62
C SER A 104 -10.65 3.59 -2.62
N MET A 105 -11.72 2.80 -2.45
CA MET A 105 -12.10 1.78 -3.43
C MET A 105 -12.34 2.38 -4.81
N LYS A 106 -12.94 3.57 -4.91
CA LYS A 106 -13.12 4.30 -6.18
C LYS A 106 -11.78 4.67 -6.84
N MET A 107 -10.79 5.06 -6.04
CA MET A 107 -9.46 5.33 -6.56
C MET A 107 -8.80 4.05 -7.09
N HIS A 108 -8.96 2.92 -6.39
CA HIS A 108 -8.47 1.63 -6.87
C HIS A 108 -9.16 1.19 -8.15
N ALA A 109 -10.48 1.42 -8.30
CA ALA A 109 -11.22 1.16 -9.53
C ALA A 109 -10.65 1.97 -10.71
N ALA A 110 -10.44 3.28 -10.51
CA ALA A 110 -9.86 4.15 -11.53
C ALA A 110 -8.42 3.77 -11.92
N TYR A 111 -7.59 3.38 -10.95
CA TYR A 111 -6.26 2.84 -11.26
C TYR A 111 -6.35 1.51 -12.02
N LEU A 112 -7.28 0.63 -11.67
CA LEU A 112 -7.46 -0.62 -12.38
C LEU A 112 -7.85 -0.38 -13.85
N GLU A 113 -8.79 0.54 -14.12
CA GLU A 113 -9.11 0.94 -15.48
C GLU A 113 -7.90 1.49 -16.25
N GLN A 114 -7.10 2.31 -15.58
CA GLN A 114 -5.88 2.84 -16.16
C GLN A 114 -4.88 1.73 -16.47
N TYR A 115 -4.67 0.79 -15.55
CA TYR A 115 -3.76 -0.34 -15.76
C TYR A 115 -4.21 -1.24 -16.92
N LEU A 116 -5.51 -1.47 -17.08
CA LEU A 116 -6.04 -2.24 -18.20
C LEU A 116 -5.80 -1.59 -19.58
N ARG A 117 -5.72 -0.26 -19.62
CA ARG A 117 -5.33 0.47 -20.84
C ARG A 117 -3.83 0.36 -21.13
N LEU A 118 -3.02 0.16 -20.09
CA LEU A 118 -1.55 0.16 -20.16
C LEU A 118 -0.97 -1.24 -20.30
N ASP A 119 -1.65 -2.25 -19.76
CA ASP A 119 -1.19 -3.62 -19.65
C ASP A 119 -2.16 -4.59 -20.31
N HIS A 120 -1.72 -5.21 -21.38
CA HIS A 120 -2.49 -6.22 -22.12
C HIS A 120 -2.29 -7.65 -21.59
N ASN A 121 -1.37 -7.84 -20.64
CA ASN A 121 -1.03 -9.14 -20.07
C ASN A 121 -1.74 -9.41 -18.74
N LEU A 122 -2.42 -8.41 -18.16
CA LEU A 122 -3.07 -8.52 -16.86
C LEU A 122 -4.16 -9.61 -16.86
N ARG A 123 -4.13 -10.49 -15.86
CA ARG A 123 -5.08 -11.59 -15.68
C ARG A 123 -5.63 -11.68 -14.27
N THR A 124 -4.87 -11.22 -13.27
CA THR A 124 -5.26 -11.34 -11.87
C THR A 124 -5.11 -10.02 -11.15
N VAL A 125 -6.10 -9.65 -10.37
CA VAL A 125 -6.08 -8.49 -9.48
C VAL A 125 -6.29 -8.97 -8.06
N ILE A 126 -5.36 -8.64 -7.19
CA ILE A 126 -5.41 -8.93 -5.77
C ILE A 126 -5.59 -7.61 -5.03
N VAL A 127 -6.68 -7.44 -4.31
CA VAL A 127 -7.00 -6.21 -3.57
C VAL A 127 -6.91 -6.46 -2.08
N GLU A 128 -5.94 -5.84 -1.42
CA GLU A 128 -5.85 -5.89 0.05
C GLU A 128 -6.77 -4.84 0.65
N LEU A 129 -7.67 -5.30 1.50
CA LEU A 129 -8.66 -4.49 2.20
C LEU A 129 -8.23 -4.20 3.63
N PHE A 130 -8.37 -2.96 4.01
CA PHE A 130 -8.22 -2.50 5.39
C PHE A 130 -9.54 -1.87 5.87
N LEU A 131 -10.44 -2.71 6.36
CA LEU A 131 -11.74 -2.29 6.88
C LEU A 131 -11.60 -1.82 8.36
N PRO A 132 -12.33 -0.76 8.74
CA PRO A 132 -13.27 0.10 8.01
C PRO A 132 -12.64 1.37 7.40
N HIS A 133 -11.34 1.40 7.14
CA HIS A 133 -10.57 2.61 6.83
C HIS A 133 -10.43 2.92 5.33
N MET A 134 -11.47 2.77 4.56
CA MET A 134 -11.41 3.10 3.13
C MET A 134 -11.74 4.58 2.91
N VAL A 135 -10.78 5.47 3.16
CA VAL A 135 -10.93 6.93 2.98
C VAL A 135 -10.79 7.33 1.51
N GLY A 136 -11.53 8.37 1.09
CA GLY A 136 -11.49 8.91 -0.25
C GLY A 136 -10.13 9.50 -0.65
N GLY A 137 -9.85 9.56 -1.96
CA GLY A 137 -8.67 10.18 -2.54
C GLY A 137 -8.94 10.63 -3.98
N PRO A 138 -8.06 11.44 -4.57
CA PRO A 138 -8.24 11.90 -5.94
C PRO A 138 -8.23 10.73 -6.92
N THR A 139 -9.13 10.78 -7.89
CA THR A 139 -9.25 9.77 -8.94
C THR A 139 -8.29 10.13 -10.09
N PRO A 140 -7.34 9.29 -10.48
CA PRO A 140 -6.42 9.60 -11.58
C PRO A 140 -7.15 9.61 -12.92
N THR A 141 -6.72 10.50 -13.81
CA THR A 141 -7.20 10.55 -15.19
C THR A 141 -6.13 10.09 -16.19
N TRP A 142 -6.54 9.83 -17.43
CA TRP A 142 -5.59 9.50 -18.49
C TRP A 142 -4.64 10.67 -18.81
N ALA A 143 -5.13 11.90 -18.73
CA ALA A 143 -4.31 13.09 -18.91
C ALA A 143 -3.22 13.21 -17.83
N ASP A 144 -3.57 12.88 -16.58
CA ASP A 144 -2.61 12.80 -15.48
C ASP A 144 -1.51 11.78 -15.78
N PHE A 145 -1.86 10.60 -16.30
CA PHE A 145 -0.87 9.59 -16.65
C PHE A 145 0.14 10.10 -17.70
N ILE A 146 -0.33 10.72 -18.79
CA ILE A 146 0.55 11.23 -19.84
C ILE A 146 1.45 12.35 -19.28
N GLY A 147 0.86 13.35 -18.61
CA GLY A 147 1.60 14.46 -18.00
C GLY A 147 2.63 13.98 -16.98
N ASN A 148 2.24 13.03 -16.15
CA ASN A 148 3.10 12.43 -15.14
C ASN A 148 4.26 11.64 -15.77
N THR A 149 4.00 10.86 -16.82
CA THR A 149 5.05 10.10 -17.54
C THR A 149 6.09 11.05 -18.15
N VAL A 150 5.64 12.12 -18.80
CA VAL A 150 6.57 13.15 -19.32
C VAL A 150 7.39 13.77 -18.19
N SER A 151 6.76 14.07 -17.06
CA SER A 151 7.42 14.69 -15.91
C SER A 151 8.52 13.83 -15.28
N LEU A 152 8.44 12.49 -15.39
CA LEU A 152 9.49 11.59 -14.92
C LEU A 152 10.83 11.79 -15.66
N PHE A 153 10.78 12.26 -16.90
CA PHE A 153 11.95 12.38 -17.77
C PHE A 153 12.36 13.83 -18.01
N ALA A 154 11.40 14.76 -18.00
CA ALA A 154 11.61 16.11 -18.48
C ALA A 154 10.82 17.14 -17.64
N SER A 155 11.27 17.40 -16.42
CA SER A 155 10.71 18.45 -15.54
C SER A 155 11.79 19.13 -14.71
N ALA A 156 11.49 20.31 -14.18
CA ALA A 156 12.39 20.98 -13.23
C ALA A 156 12.62 20.10 -11.97
N ASN A 157 11.59 19.37 -11.52
CA ASN A 157 11.72 18.44 -10.42
C ASN A 157 12.69 17.29 -10.74
N THR A 158 12.65 16.76 -11.95
CA THR A 158 13.59 15.69 -12.39
C THR A 158 15.04 16.17 -12.33
N LEU A 159 15.31 17.44 -12.67
CA LEU A 159 16.65 18.02 -12.54
C LEU A 159 17.07 18.11 -11.06
N TRP A 160 16.22 18.67 -10.20
CA TRP A 160 16.50 18.79 -8.77
C TRP A 160 16.68 17.42 -8.10
N ASP A 161 15.84 16.47 -8.44
CA ASP A 161 15.90 15.11 -7.90
C ASP A 161 17.13 14.36 -8.43
N SER A 162 17.60 14.66 -9.66
CA SER A 162 18.87 14.14 -10.17
C SER A 162 20.05 14.69 -9.35
N LEU A 163 20.09 15.99 -9.09
CA LEU A 163 21.12 16.61 -8.24
C LEU A 163 21.08 16.06 -6.81
N ALA A 164 19.89 15.91 -6.23
CA ALA A 164 19.71 15.33 -4.90
C ALA A 164 20.16 13.87 -4.85
N THR A 165 19.87 13.09 -5.90
CA THR A 165 20.29 11.68 -6.02
C THR A 165 21.81 11.58 -6.09
N LEU A 166 22.46 12.43 -6.91
CA LEU A 166 23.91 12.47 -7.00
C LEU A 166 24.56 12.86 -5.66
N ALA A 167 24.07 13.92 -5.03
CA ALA A 167 24.56 14.37 -3.73
C ALA A 167 24.41 13.30 -2.64
N TYR A 168 23.25 12.61 -2.59
CA TYR A 168 23.00 11.55 -1.63
C TYR A 168 23.97 10.38 -1.80
N ASN A 169 24.15 9.90 -3.02
CA ASN A 169 25.04 8.78 -3.32
C ASN A 169 26.52 9.14 -3.06
N ALA A 170 26.92 10.38 -3.34
CA ALA A 170 28.29 10.83 -3.10
C ALA A 170 28.63 10.92 -1.60
N VAL A 171 27.70 11.39 -0.78
CA VAL A 171 27.95 11.70 0.63
C VAL A 171 27.56 10.58 1.57
N SER A 172 26.36 10.01 1.42
CA SER A 172 25.80 9.08 2.40
C SER A 172 26.07 7.62 2.05
N GLY A 173 25.66 7.20 0.86
CA GLY A 173 25.74 5.80 0.42
C GLY A 173 25.02 4.78 1.30
N ARG A 174 24.24 5.22 2.30
CA ARG A 174 23.52 4.34 3.23
C ARG A 174 22.24 3.82 2.58
N PRO A 175 21.83 2.55 2.88
CA PRO A 175 20.52 2.05 2.47
C PRO A 175 19.41 3.00 2.92
N ILE A 176 18.47 3.26 2.02
CA ILE A 176 17.34 4.15 2.24
C ILE A 176 16.03 3.38 2.07
N HIS A 177 14.96 4.02 2.53
CA HIS A 177 13.62 3.61 2.15
C HIS A 177 13.45 3.77 0.65
N GLN A 178 13.02 2.73 -0.04
CA GLN A 178 12.81 2.81 -1.48
C GLN A 178 11.70 1.86 -1.93
N ILE A 179 11.07 2.21 -3.07
CA ILE A 179 10.22 1.27 -3.79
C ILE A 179 11.12 0.32 -4.55
N GLU A 180 11.01 -0.98 -4.26
CA GLU A 180 11.73 -2.02 -4.96
C GLU A 180 11.22 -2.21 -6.40
N ARG A 181 11.96 -2.94 -7.22
CA ARG A 181 11.61 -3.16 -8.64
C ARG A 181 10.26 -3.82 -8.85
N ALA A 182 9.85 -4.66 -7.91
CA ALA A 182 8.54 -5.31 -7.91
C ALA A 182 7.42 -4.41 -7.35
N GLY A 183 7.70 -3.14 -7.07
CA GLY A 183 6.73 -2.13 -6.66
C GLY A 183 6.46 -2.05 -5.15
N TYR A 184 6.96 -2.95 -4.33
CA TYR A 184 6.76 -2.87 -2.88
C TYR A 184 7.77 -1.93 -2.20
N PHE A 185 7.34 -1.33 -1.08
CA PHE A 185 8.15 -0.38 -0.33
C PHE A 185 9.01 -1.09 0.71
N TYR A 186 10.32 -1.01 0.55
CA TYR A 186 11.29 -1.55 1.50
C TYR A 186 11.75 -0.48 2.50
N HIS A 187 11.75 -0.83 3.78
CA HIS A 187 12.10 0.07 4.88
C HIS A 187 13.20 -0.59 5.75
N PRO A 188 14.49 -0.33 5.48
CA PRO A 188 15.59 -1.03 6.15
C PRO A 188 15.74 -0.67 7.63
N ASN A 189 15.36 0.55 8.02
CA ASN A 189 15.53 1.07 9.38
C ASN A 189 14.17 1.37 9.99
N ARG A 190 13.52 0.36 10.56
CA ARG A 190 12.22 0.55 11.21
C ARG A 190 12.39 0.90 12.69
N PRO A 191 11.50 1.76 13.23
CA PRO A 191 11.41 1.96 14.66
C PRO A 191 11.08 0.66 15.39
N ASP A 192 11.36 0.62 16.69
CA ASP A 192 10.92 -0.44 17.57
C ASP A 192 9.38 -0.58 17.53
N PRO A 193 8.84 -1.74 17.16
CA PRO A 193 7.40 -1.96 17.10
C PRO A 193 6.69 -1.67 18.42
N LYS A 194 7.26 -2.08 19.56
CA LYS A 194 6.69 -1.85 20.89
C LYS A 194 6.40 -0.37 21.13
N THR A 195 7.36 0.50 20.81
CA THR A 195 7.18 1.96 20.94
C THR A 195 6.01 2.47 20.08
N LEU A 196 5.79 1.91 18.89
CA LEU A 196 4.70 2.30 18.02
C LEU A 196 3.34 1.77 18.53
N PHE A 197 3.32 0.57 19.09
CA PHE A 197 2.14 0.03 19.76
C PHE A 197 1.76 0.84 21.01
N GLU A 198 2.72 1.24 21.82
CA GLU A 198 2.48 2.08 23.01
C GLU A 198 1.95 3.49 22.67
N ARG A 199 2.29 4.02 21.49
CA ARG A 199 1.76 5.30 20.99
C ARG A 199 0.38 5.19 20.34
N PHE A 200 -0.11 4.01 20.09
CA PHE A 200 -1.36 3.78 19.37
C PHE A 200 -2.57 4.51 19.99
N PRO A 201 -2.80 4.51 21.32
CA PRO A 201 -3.96 5.18 21.88
C PRO A 201 -4.00 6.68 21.57
N SER A 202 -2.86 7.36 21.72
CA SER A 202 -2.77 8.80 21.43
C SER A 202 -2.94 9.08 19.93
N TYR A 203 -2.44 8.21 19.07
CA TYR A 203 -2.57 8.34 17.63
C TYR A 203 -4.01 8.12 17.16
N ILE A 204 -4.64 7.03 17.57
CA ILE A 204 -5.97 6.65 17.05
C ILE A 204 -7.07 7.61 17.53
N TRP A 205 -6.94 8.17 18.74
CA TRP A 205 -7.88 9.14 19.29
C TRP A 205 -7.54 10.59 18.90
N SER A 206 -6.55 10.84 18.06
CA SER A 206 -6.32 12.18 17.55
C SER A 206 -7.44 12.60 16.58
N ALA A 207 -7.78 13.89 16.57
CA ALA A 207 -8.78 14.45 15.65
C ALA A 207 -8.46 14.22 14.17
N ALA A 208 -7.17 14.01 13.83
CA ALA A 208 -6.73 13.71 12.47
C ALA A 208 -7.03 12.26 12.06
N VAL A 209 -7.18 11.33 13.00
CA VAL A 209 -7.31 9.89 12.72
C VAL A 209 -8.66 9.34 13.14
N HIS A 210 -9.18 9.77 14.32
CA HIS A 210 -10.48 9.32 14.77
C HIS A 210 -11.60 9.94 13.93
N GLN A 211 -12.43 9.08 13.36
CA GLN A 211 -13.60 9.46 12.59
C GLN A 211 -14.81 8.74 13.18
N PRO A 212 -15.80 9.46 13.74
CA PRO A 212 -16.97 8.84 14.39
C PRO A 212 -17.78 7.96 13.43
N ASP A 213 -17.77 8.29 12.13
CA ASP A 213 -18.55 7.56 11.12
C ASP A 213 -17.99 6.18 10.75
N ARG A 214 -16.85 5.78 11.33
CA ARG A 214 -16.25 4.45 11.08
C ARG A 214 -17.10 3.28 11.59
N ALA A 215 -18.05 3.55 12.46
CA ALA A 215 -19.05 2.58 12.92
C ALA A 215 -20.30 2.53 12.03
N THR A 216 -20.34 3.28 10.92
CA THR A 216 -21.44 3.27 9.96
C THR A 216 -21.01 2.65 8.63
N PHE A 217 -21.97 2.02 7.93
CA PHE A 217 -21.69 1.43 6.63
C PHE A 217 -21.50 2.52 5.58
N ASP A 218 -20.31 2.60 5.00
CA ASP A 218 -20.02 3.54 3.92
C ASP A 218 -20.44 2.94 2.56
N GLN A 219 -21.61 3.33 2.08
CA GLN A 219 -22.13 2.88 0.79
C GLN A 219 -21.23 3.32 -0.37
N ALA A 220 -20.66 4.54 -0.32
CA ALA A 220 -19.80 5.04 -1.40
C ALA A 220 -18.49 4.25 -1.51
N ALA A 221 -17.94 3.82 -0.37
CA ALA A 221 -16.78 2.93 -0.37
C ALA A 221 -17.15 1.53 -0.91
N PHE A 222 -18.32 1.01 -0.57
CA PHE A 222 -18.81 -0.28 -1.09
C PHE A 222 -19.09 -0.22 -2.59
N ASP A 223 -19.66 0.87 -3.10
CA ASP A 223 -19.87 1.09 -4.53
C ASP A 223 -18.55 1.05 -5.31
N GLY A 224 -17.46 1.58 -4.76
CA GLY A 224 -16.14 1.45 -5.35
C GLY A 224 -15.66 -0.01 -5.43
N ALA A 225 -15.97 -0.85 -4.44
CA ALA A 225 -15.69 -2.28 -4.52
C ALA A 225 -16.53 -2.99 -5.59
N LEU A 226 -17.81 -2.61 -5.74
CA LEU A 226 -18.68 -3.10 -6.82
C LEU A 226 -18.12 -2.71 -8.18
N GLU A 227 -17.63 -1.50 -8.34
CA GLU A 227 -17.00 -1.02 -9.57
C GLU A 227 -15.76 -1.86 -9.94
N ILE A 228 -14.88 -2.16 -8.99
CA ILE A 228 -13.75 -3.09 -9.21
C ILE A 228 -14.22 -4.47 -9.67
N ILE A 229 -15.29 -5.00 -9.05
CA ILE A 229 -15.87 -6.30 -9.44
C ILE A 229 -16.41 -6.25 -10.88
N GLN A 230 -17.09 -5.17 -11.25
CA GLN A 230 -17.64 -4.99 -12.61
C GLN A 230 -16.51 -4.88 -13.64
N ILE A 231 -15.49 -4.07 -13.37
CA ILE A 231 -14.30 -3.94 -14.24
C ILE A 231 -13.62 -5.30 -14.42
N ALA A 232 -13.39 -6.03 -13.34
CA ALA A 232 -12.76 -7.34 -13.40
C ALA A 232 -13.57 -8.34 -14.23
N ARG A 233 -14.89 -8.40 -14.05
CA ARG A 233 -15.78 -9.28 -14.83
C ARG A 233 -15.80 -8.90 -16.31
N ALA A 234 -15.91 -7.61 -16.63
CA ALA A 234 -15.94 -7.12 -18.01
C ALA A 234 -14.65 -7.44 -18.78
N ASN A 235 -13.54 -7.58 -18.06
CA ASN A 235 -12.21 -7.85 -18.65
C ASN A 235 -11.72 -9.30 -18.43
N ASN A 236 -12.58 -10.19 -17.94
CA ASN A 236 -12.25 -11.60 -17.65
C ASN A 236 -11.03 -11.74 -16.71
N LEU A 237 -10.91 -10.88 -15.71
CA LEU A 237 -9.86 -10.94 -14.71
C LEU A 237 -10.27 -11.84 -13.54
N GLU A 238 -9.31 -12.60 -13.01
CA GLU A 238 -9.44 -13.20 -11.70
C GLU A 238 -9.31 -12.11 -10.63
N LEU A 239 -10.34 -11.90 -9.83
CA LEU A 239 -10.35 -10.91 -8.75
C LEU A 239 -10.37 -11.61 -7.41
N ILE A 240 -9.41 -11.26 -6.56
CA ILE A 240 -9.25 -11.78 -5.20
C ILE A 240 -9.16 -10.63 -4.22
N PHE A 241 -10.03 -10.59 -3.23
CA PHE A 241 -9.92 -9.68 -2.09
C PHE A 241 -9.20 -10.37 -0.93
N LEU A 242 -8.25 -9.68 -0.32
CA LEU A 242 -7.55 -10.12 0.88
C LEU A 242 -7.94 -9.22 2.05
N ILE A 243 -8.47 -9.82 3.10
CA ILE A 243 -8.57 -9.17 4.41
C ILE A 243 -7.24 -9.40 5.11
N GLY A 244 -6.41 -8.36 5.12
CA GLY A 244 -5.09 -8.42 5.74
C GLY A 244 -5.17 -8.69 7.25
N PRO A 245 -4.10 -9.20 7.87
CA PRO A 245 -4.04 -9.45 9.31
C PRO A 245 -4.38 -8.19 10.11
N SER A 246 -5.04 -8.34 11.23
CA SER A 246 -5.27 -7.26 12.19
C SER A 246 -4.92 -7.75 13.59
N HIS A 247 -3.99 -7.05 14.24
CA HIS A 247 -3.61 -7.41 15.61
C HIS A 247 -4.77 -7.14 16.57
N PRO A 248 -4.99 -7.95 17.63
CA PRO A 248 -6.07 -7.72 18.59
C PRO A 248 -6.10 -6.32 19.21
N TYR A 249 -4.96 -5.63 19.30
CA TYR A 249 -4.92 -4.27 19.86
C TYR A 249 -5.64 -3.22 18.99
N PRO A 250 -5.35 -3.03 17.70
CA PRO A 250 -6.19 -2.17 16.86
C PRO A 250 -7.63 -2.69 16.73
N ASP A 251 -7.86 -4.00 16.82
CA ASP A 251 -9.21 -4.55 16.81
C ASP A 251 -9.98 -4.17 18.11
N TYR A 252 -9.31 -3.94 19.24
CA TYR A 252 -9.90 -3.39 20.45
C TYR A 252 -10.49 -1.98 20.22
N TYR A 253 -9.86 -1.16 19.38
CA TYR A 253 -10.45 0.11 18.98
C TYR A 253 -11.77 -0.08 18.22
N TYR A 254 -11.85 -1.05 17.31
CA TYR A 254 -13.09 -1.33 16.56
C TYR A 254 -14.21 -1.84 17.47
N ASP A 255 -13.86 -2.62 18.48
CA ASP A 255 -14.80 -3.04 19.54
C ASP A 255 -15.32 -1.82 20.34
N ALA A 256 -14.41 -0.93 20.75
CA ALA A 256 -14.73 0.25 21.52
C ALA A 256 -15.64 1.27 20.81
N ILE A 257 -15.59 1.34 19.47
CA ILE A 257 -16.47 2.21 18.65
C ILE A 257 -17.68 1.46 18.06
N GLY A 258 -17.85 0.17 18.34
CA GLY A 258 -18.98 -0.62 17.84
C GLY A 258 -18.92 -0.96 16.34
N ALA A 259 -17.73 -0.99 15.72
CA ALA A 259 -17.58 -1.15 14.27
C ALA A 259 -17.77 -2.60 13.75
N TRP A 260 -17.89 -3.59 14.63
CA TRP A 260 -17.95 -5.01 14.21
C TRP A 260 -19.14 -5.32 13.29
N GLY A 261 -20.32 -4.72 13.55
CA GLY A 261 -21.49 -4.90 12.70
C GLY A 261 -21.27 -4.41 11.28
N VAL A 262 -20.58 -3.28 11.12
CA VAL A 262 -20.21 -2.72 9.82
C VAL A 262 -19.22 -3.63 9.09
N ILE A 263 -18.20 -4.13 9.79
CA ILE A 263 -17.21 -5.04 9.21
C ILE A 263 -17.89 -6.34 8.77
N GLU A 264 -18.80 -6.89 9.57
CA GLU A 264 -19.57 -8.09 9.25
C GLU A 264 -20.45 -7.88 8.02
N GLU A 265 -21.17 -6.78 7.95
CA GLU A 265 -22.00 -6.42 6.80
C GLU A 265 -21.17 -6.30 5.51
N TRP A 266 -20.04 -5.59 5.57
CA TRP A 266 -19.09 -5.46 4.47
C TRP A 266 -18.62 -6.81 3.94
N LEU A 267 -18.14 -7.66 4.83
CA LEU A 267 -17.59 -8.97 4.48
C LEU A 267 -18.67 -9.90 3.94
N THR A 268 -19.88 -9.87 4.50
CA THR A 268 -21.01 -10.69 4.04
C THR A 268 -21.41 -10.30 2.61
N LYS A 269 -21.59 -9.02 2.35
CA LYS A 269 -21.93 -8.51 1.01
C LYS A 269 -20.82 -8.81 0.00
N LEU A 270 -19.57 -8.57 0.36
CA LEU A 270 -18.43 -8.75 -0.53
C LEU A 270 -18.19 -10.22 -0.86
N SER A 271 -18.24 -11.12 0.13
CA SER A 271 -18.02 -12.55 -0.06
C SER A 271 -19.12 -13.25 -0.86
N ALA A 272 -20.30 -12.64 -0.95
CA ALA A 272 -21.37 -13.08 -1.86
C ALA A 272 -21.07 -12.76 -3.34
N LEU A 273 -20.22 -11.77 -3.60
CA LEU A 273 -20.00 -11.23 -4.95
C LEU A 273 -18.64 -11.59 -5.55
N ALA A 274 -17.64 -11.85 -4.72
CA ALA A 274 -16.26 -12.07 -5.12
C ALA A 274 -15.54 -13.08 -4.22
N THR A 275 -14.38 -13.55 -4.67
CA THR A 275 -13.49 -14.39 -3.85
C THR A 275 -12.83 -13.54 -2.77
N VAL A 276 -13.01 -13.90 -1.51
CA VAL A 276 -12.45 -13.21 -0.35
C VAL A 276 -11.66 -14.21 0.50
N TYR A 277 -10.42 -13.86 0.83
CA TYR A 277 -9.61 -14.59 1.82
C TYR A 277 -9.32 -13.71 3.02
N SER A 278 -9.46 -14.26 4.22
CA SER A 278 -9.10 -13.60 5.48
C SER A 278 -7.83 -14.19 6.05
N PHE A 279 -6.94 -13.29 6.49
CA PHE A 279 -5.71 -13.60 7.22
C PHE A 279 -5.74 -13.04 8.65
N SER A 280 -6.91 -12.63 9.13
CA SER A 280 -7.09 -11.98 10.44
C SER A 280 -7.45 -12.94 11.55
N GLN A 281 -7.31 -14.26 11.36
CA GLN A 281 -7.58 -15.23 12.42
C GLN A 281 -6.44 -15.25 13.45
N PRO A 282 -6.76 -15.30 14.76
CA PRO A 282 -5.75 -15.46 15.80
C PRO A 282 -4.99 -16.78 15.61
N ASN A 283 -3.66 -16.73 15.52
CA ASN A 283 -2.84 -17.89 15.13
C ASN A 283 -1.36 -17.79 15.57
N GLY A 284 -1.05 -16.98 16.57
CA GLY A 284 0.31 -16.76 17.04
C GLY A 284 1.15 -15.77 16.19
N TRP A 285 0.85 -15.61 14.90
CA TRP A 285 1.44 -14.57 14.07
C TRP A 285 0.62 -13.29 14.13
N VAL A 286 -0.70 -13.43 14.03
CA VAL A 286 -1.64 -12.30 14.08
C VAL A 286 -1.67 -11.67 15.48
N ASP A 287 -1.67 -12.49 16.53
CA ASP A 287 -1.69 -12.11 17.94
C ASP A 287 -0.32 -12.23 18.62
N GLU A 288 0.77 -11.99 17.86
CA GLU A 288 2.14 -11.96 18.36
C GLU A 288 2.27 -10.99 19.56
N PRO A 289 2.86 -11.42 20.69
CA PRO A 289 3.04 -10.54 21.85
C PRO A 289 3.82 -9.27 21.51
N ILE A 290 3.31 -8.12 21.97
CA ILE A 290 3.94 -6.82 21.73
C ILE A 290 5.32 -6.77 22.38
N SER A 291 6.35 -6.62 21.58
CA SER A 291 7.74 -6.59 22.01
C SER A 291 8.60 -5.69 21.11
N PRO A 292 9.82 -5.31 21.54
CA PRO A 292 10.76 -4.57 20.69
C PRO A 292 11.18 -5.30 19.40
N HIS A 293 11.03 -6.62 19.37
CA HIS A 293 11.53 -7.49 18.30
C HIS A 293 10.43 -8.35 17.68
N MET A 294 9.29 -7.71 17.36
CA MET A 294 8.21 -8.41 16.67
C MET A 294 8.65 -8.85 15.27
N THR A 295 8.31 -10.08 14.93
CA THR A 295 8.64 -10.68 13.64
C THR A 295 7.59 -10.36 12.59
N TYR A 296 6.31 -10.34 13.00
CA TYR A 296 5.18 -10.29 12.09
C TYR A 296 4.55 -8.91 12.00
N TRP A 297 4.92 -7.96 12.86
CA TRP A 297 4.37 -6.61 12.91
C TRP A 297 5.46 -5.55 12.90
N TYR A 298 5.24 -4.51 12.10
CA TYR A 298 6.07 -3.31 12.10
C TYR A 298 5.51 -2.23 13.03
N ASP A 299 4.19 -2.14 13.10
CA ASP A 299 3.43 -1.29 14.00
C ASP A 299 1.99 -1.82 14.10
N THR A 300 1.10 -1.07 14.75
CA THR A 300 -0.30 -1.47 14.98
C THR A 300 -1.12 -1.73 13.72
N PHE A 301 -0.69 -1.21 12.57
CA PHE A 301 -1.42 -1.34 11.30
C PHE A 301 -0.66 -2.13 10.25
N HIS A 302 0.68 -2.05 10.25
CA HIS A 302 1.50 -2.64 9.20
C HIS A 302 2.09 -3.98 9.65
N TYR A 303 1.63 -5.04 9.03
CA TYR A 303 2.26 -6.35 9.16
C TYR A 303 3.58 -6.41 8.37
N SER A 304 4.44 -7.35 8.73
CA SER A 304 5.79 -7.45 8.17
C SER A 304 5.82 -8.14 6.79
N LEU A 305 6.95 -8.02 6.11
CA LEU A 305 7.24 -8.82 4.90
C LEU A 305 7.17 -10.33 5.16
N ALA A 306 7.54 -10.79 6.36
CA ALA A 306 7.43 -12.21 6.72
C ALA A 306 5.97 -12.67 6.70
N MET A 307 5.07 -11.88 7.30
CA MET A 307 3.63 -12.12 7.27
C MET A 307 3.09 -12.08 5.84
N GLY A 308 3.41 -11.03 5.08
CA GLY A 308 2.95 -10.85 3.69
C GLY A 308 3.42 -11.96 2.75
N ARG A 309 4.66 -12.42 2.89
CA ARG A 309 5.16 -13.59 2.16
C ARG A 309 4.41 -14.86 2.52
N GLY A 310 4.08 -15.06 3.79
CA GLY A 310 3.21 -16.15 4.24
C GLY A 310 1.84 -16.11 3.55
N MET A 311 1.22 -14.92 3.48
CA MET A 311 -0.07 -14.73 2.81
C MET A 311 0.00 -15.09 1.32
N LEU A 312 1.00 -14.59 0.60
CA LEU A 312 1.16 -14.85 -0.83
C LEU A 312 1.48 -16.33 -1.13
N ARG A 313 2.30 -16.97 -0.29
CA ARG A 313 2.58 -18.42 -0.41
C ARG A 313 1.30 -19.25 -0.22
N SER A 314 0.49 -18.92 0.80
CA SER A 314 -0.80 -19.60 1.03
C SER A 314 -1.74 -19.43 -0.16
N LEU A 315 -1.83 -18.20 -0.69
CA LEU A 315 -2.67 -17.90 -1.85
C LEU A 315 -2.23 -18.66 -3.11
N ALA A 316 -0.93 -18.82 -3.29
CA ALA A 316 -0.36 -19.57 -4.42
C ALA A 316 -0.50 -21.10 -4.29
N GLY A 317 -0.99 -21.59 -3.15
CA GLY A 317 -1.05 -23.03 -2.85
C GLY A 317 0.33 -23.68 -2.66
N ALA A 318 1.35 -22.85 -2.33
CA ALA A 318 2.69 -23.36 -2.04
C ALA A 318 2.71 -24.11 -0.70
N PRO A 319 3.73 -24.96 -0.46
CA PRO A 319 3.86 -25.65 0.82
C PRO A 319 3.78 -24.69 2.00
N THR A 320 2.87 -24.96 2.93
CA THR A 320 2.59 -24.10 4.10
C THR A 320 3.42 -24.48 5.34
N SER A 321 4.47 -25.28 5.17
CA SER A 321 5.38 -25.62 6.27
C SER A 321 5.92 -24.35 6.94
N GLY A 322 5.73 -24.26 8.26
CA GLY A 322 6.10 -23.08 9.05
C GLY A 322 5.07 -21.97 9.10
N LEU A 323 3.92 -22.11 8.43
CA LEU A 323 2.77 -21.22 8.63
C LEU A 323 1.89 -21.77 9.77
N PRO A 324 1.22 -20.89 10.52
CA PRO A 324 0.26 -21.33 11.53
C PRO A 324 -0.92 -22.09 10.92
N ASP A 325 -1.52 -22.97 11.71
CA ASP A 325 -2.82 -23.54 11.37
C ASP A 325 -3.86 -22.42 11.19
N ASN A 326 -4.78 -22.62 10.25
CA ASN A 326 -5.82 -21.64 9.92
C ASN A 326 -5.29 -20.25 9.52
N PHE A 327 -4.09 -20.20 8.95
CA PHE A 327 -3.47 -18.92 8.54
C PHE A 327 -4.29 -18.21 7.46
N MET A 328 -4.93 -18.93 6.55
CA MET A 328 -5.79 -18.42 5.49
C MET A 328 -7.18 -19.07 5.58
N GLU A 329 -8.21 -18.25 5.55
CA GLU A 329 -9.60 -18.71 5.50
C GLU A 329 -10.32 -18.10 4.27
N ARG A 330 -10.91 -18.94 3.44
CA ARG A 330 -11.83 -18.47 2.40
C ARG A 330 -13.15 -18.08 3.05
N LEU A 331 -13.51 -16.81 2.94
CA LEU A 331 -14.79 -16.32 3.44
C LEU A 331 -15.90 -16.57 2.43
N THR A 332 -16.99 -17.12 2.93
CA THR A 332 -18.31 -17.20 2.29
C THR A 332 -19.31 -16.51 3.22
N PRO A 333 -20.46 -16.03 2.75
CA PRO A 333 -21.42 -15.30 3.60
C PRO A 333 -21.77 -16.02 4.91
N ASP A 334 -21.90 -17.34 4.86
CA ASP A 334 -22.19 -18.19 6.02
C ASP A 334 -21.02 -18.31 7.03
N ARG A 335 -19.79 -18.00 6.62
CA ARG A 335 -18.59 -18.06 7.48
C ARG A 335 -18.22 -16.74 8.11
N VAL A 336 -18.75 -15.62 7.61
CA VAL A 336 -18.37 -14.28 8.07
C VAL A 336 -18.64 -14.10 9.56
N ALA A 337 -19.84 -14.41 10.04
CA ALA A 337 -20.22 -14.26 11.45
C ALA A 337 -19.26 -15.02 12.38
N SER A 338 -18.94 -16.28 12.04
CA SER A 338 -18.00 -17.09 12.83
C SER A 338 -16.57 -16.55 12.77
N ASN A 339 -16.14 -15.99 11.63
CA ASN A 339 -14.84 -15.30 11.48
C ASN A 339 -14.76 -14.09 12.42
N ILE A 340 -15.76 -13.24 12.42
CA ILE A 340 -15.86 -12.06 13.29
C ILE A 340 -15.87 -12.46 14.77
N GLU A 341 -16.65 -13.48 15.17
CA GLU A 341 -16.69 -13.88 16.58
C GLU A 341 -15.35 -14.42 17.08
N ARG A 342 -14.60 -15.17 16.27
CA ARG A 342 -13.24 -15.59 16.64
C ARG A 342 -12.30 -14.42 16.85
N ARG A 343 -12.38 -13.38 16.00
CA ARG A 343 -11.59 -12.13 16.16
C ARG A 343 -11.99 -11.40 17.44
N ARG A 344 -13.28 -11.22 17.70
CA ARG A 344 -13.78 -10.60 18.95
C ARG A 344 -13.34 -11.35 20.19
N ALA A 345 -13.38 -12.69 20.15
CA ALA A 345 -12.88 -13.52 21.24
C ALA A 345 -11.37 -13.33 21.46
N ALA A 346 -10.59 -13.15 20.39
CA ALA A 346 -9.16 -12.81 20.52
C ALA A 346 -8.93 -11.45 21.15
N VAL A 347 -9.74 -10.44 20.78
CA VAL A 347 -9.70 -9.09 21.39
C VAL A 347 -9.96 -9.16 22.88
N ARG A 348 -11.00 -9.92 23.31
CA ARG A 348 -11.30 -10.10 24.76
C ARG A 348 -10.13 -10.74 25.51
N ARG A 349 -9.58 -11.85 25.01
CA ARG A 349 -8.41 -12.51 25.63
C ARG A 349 -7.19 -11.60 25.67
N TRP A 350 -6.95 -10.86 24.60
CA TRP A 350 -5.85 -9.89 24.55
C TRP A 350 -6.03 -8.80 25.59
N ALA A 351 -7.22 -8.24 25.72
CA ALA A 351 -7.53 -7.19 26.69
C ALA A 351 -7.35 -7.67 28.14
N GLU A 352 -7.79 -8.89 28.46
CA GLU A 352 -7.59 -9.54 29.76
C GLU A 352 -6.09 -9.73 30.08
N ALA A 353 -5.29 -10.09 29.08
CA ALA A 353 -3.85 -10.29 29.22
C ALA A 353 -3.03 -9.00 29.24
N ASN A 354 -3.59 -7.84 28.82
CA ASN A 354 -2.89 -6.57 28.66
C ASN A 354 -3.59 -5.40 29.37
N PRO A 355 -3.91 -5.50 30.67
CA PRO A 355 -4.73 -4.49 31.36
C PRO A 355 -4.10 -3.09 31.40
N SER A 356 -2.76 -3.00 31.37
CA SER A 356 -2.07 -1.71 31.32
C SER A 356 -2.25 -0.98 30.00
N LEU A 357 -2.20 -1.68 28.85
CA LEU A 357 -2.44 -1.10 27.52
C LEU A 357 -3.91 -0.73 27.35
N VAL A 358 -4.83 -1.53 27.89
CA VAL A 358 -6.26 -1.20 27.93
C VAL A 358 -6.49 0.08 28.73
N ALA A 359 -5.88 0.22 29.93
CA ALA A 359 -6.01 1.42 30.75
C ALA A 359 -5.47 2.67 30.03
N GLN A 360 -4.34 2.57 29.33
CA GLN A 360 -3.78 3.66 28.53
C GLN A 360 -4.72 4.04 27.37
N PHE A 361 -5.30 3.06 26.71
CA PHE A 361 -6.26 3.26 25.61
C PHE A 361 -7.52 4.00 26.09
N GLU A 362 -8.12 3.54 27.20
CA GLU A 362 -9.32 4.16 27.77
C GLU A 362 -9.06 5.54 28.35
N GLU A 363 -7.86 5.79 28.88
CA GLU A 363 -7.45 7.14 29.31
C GLU A 363 -7.34 8.11 28.11
N ALA A 364 -6.73 7.69 27.01
CA ALA A 364 -6.64 8.49 25.80
C ALA A 364 -8.04 8.79 25.22
N ARG A 365 -8.94 7.79 25.24
CA ARG A 365 -10.34 7.94 24.82
C ARG A 365 -11.07 8.97 25.68
N ARG A 366 -10.94 8.90 27.00
CA ARG A 366 -11.56 9.87 27.93
C ARG A 366 -11.08 11.30 27.67
N LYS A 367 -9.77 11.48 27.46
CA LYS A 367 -9.19 12.80 27.13
C LYS A 367 -9.75 13.34 25.82
N TRP A 368 -9.85 12.51 24.80
CA TRP A 368 -10.44 12.91 23.53
C TRP A 368 -11.91 13.31 23.67
N LEU A 369 -12.74 12.50 24.35
CA LEU A 369 -14.16 12.81 24.61
C LEU A 369 -14.35 14.09 25.43
N ALA A 370 -13.43 14.42 26.32
CA ALA A 370 -13.47 15.65 27.10
C ALA A 370 -13.14 16.88 26.23
N SER A 371 -12.17 16.75 25.31
CA SER A 371 -11.79 17.83 24.39
C SER A 371 -12.90 18.18 23.38
N GLU A 372 -13.61 17.19 22.87
CA GLU A 372 -14.77 17.39 21.98
C GLU A 372 -15.89 18.19 22.63
N LYS A 373 -16.18 17.90 23.92
CA LYS A 373 -17.21 18.64 24.70
C LYS A 373 -16.87 20.11 24.96
N THR A 374 -15.59 20.46 24.90
CA THR A 374 -15.14 21.87 25.12
C THR A 374 -15.02 22.65 23.82
N SER A 375 -15.14 21.98 22.67
CA SER A 375 -15.04 22.58 21.34
C SER A 375 -16.40 22.92 20.73
N HIS A 376 -17.50 22.55 21.42
CA HIS A 376 -18.90 22.89 21.14
C HIS A 376 -19.47 23.79 22.21
#